data_c1781483f2ff3b5224994658269e97f4
#
_entry.id   c1781483f2ff3b5224994658269e97f4
#
_cell.length_a   1.000
_cell.length_b   1.000
_cell.length_c   1.000
_cell.angle_alpha   90.00
_cell.angle_beta   90.00
_cell.angle_gamma   90.00
#
_symmetry.space_group_name_H-M   'P 1'
#
loop_
_entity.id
_entity.type
_entity.pdbx_description
1 polymer ?
#
loop_
_entity_poly.entity_id
_entity_poly.type
_entity_poly.pdbx_seq_one_letter_code
_entity_poly.pdbx_strand_id
1 'polypeptide(L)'
;MKKKMIIIIPIVIALLVFIGVYAYLNHEDAKTSLTVVEKKWIANNSDQKYDFEIVNNIPVYSMDGTGVIFDFINNFEIDTNLEFNKISYLKEANSTTNGLRIRILDNDTNLTENDLLIAEDGYVLVSKEKNRYDKISNITTGTVGALTTDMGEVSYFLKTATNLTYKSYNDIKTMITDLENGTITMMVIPQIMYLDEILTSKDYQINYYFTEMSKKIVLTLSNDNKELNNIVKKYYEKWKKEYFVSEYNEEYLKYYVSAKNMNAKTKADMLSKNYVYGYVENAPYEVNVDGTPSGIASEYIARLKRLTGIDITYKKYKNVESLQQAINNKEVDIYFNYFDASLTGYTNTVSPFVEEYVILRNNKNKENVTTFEELKEKNINVLSNTALGKYLKANSKANIIEKNKLEELTKDDNLIVIDKEVYLYYRNTKFSKYEPIYTATMSNDYTFSILSSDSDLYNLFNFIITTNSYYNYRISGLNSLNLSLVDRTSFEELYLIVLGIILLPLLILLALYLILKNRKKQKKVRKEDRRKYTDILTSLKNRNYLNLNMPIWENSKIYPQTIIMIDLNNIKYVNDNY
;
A
#
# COMPACT_ATOMS: atom_id res chain seq x y z
N MET A 1 11.92 -8.21 53.29
CA MET A 1 11.16 -8.78 52.17
C MET A 1 10.39 -7.73 51.33
N LYS A 2 9.78 -6.66 51.87
CA LYS A 2 8.92 -5.74 51.12
C LYS A 2 9.63 -4.80 50.11
N LYS A 3 10.93 -4.49 50.27
CA LYS A 3 11.69 -3.65 49.32
C LYS A 3 12.09 -4.41 48.03
N LYS A 4 12.29 -5.72 48.11
CA LYS A 4 12.60 -6.55 46.93
C LYS A 4 11.37 -6.77 46.01
N MET A 5 10.15 -6.82 46.56
CA MET A 5 8.91 -6.98 45.77
C MET A 5 8.57 -5.74 44.90
N ILE A 6 9.01 -4.53 45.29
CA ILE A 6 8.74 -3.29 44.52
C ILE A 6 9.57 -3.23 43.25
N ILE A 7 10.72 -3.89 43.21
CA ILE A 7 11.60 -3.96 42.02
C ILE A 7 11.23 -5.15 41.13
N ILE A 8 10.75 -6.25 41.72
CA ILE A 8 10.42 -7.48 40.96
C ILE A 8 9.16 -7.30 40.12
N ILE A 9 8.13 -6.58 40.60
CA ILE A 9 6.87 -6.41 39.88
C ILE A 9 7.04 -5.72 38.52
N PRO A 10 7.74 -4.60 38.37
CA PRO A 10 7.95 -3.98 37.05
C PRO A 10 8.80 -4.84 36.11
N ILE A 11 9.75 -5.61 36.65
CA ILE A 11 10.55 -6.54 35.82
C ILE A 11 9.67 -7.68 35.27
N VAL A 12 8.78 -8.23 36.10
CA VAL A 12 7.83 -9.27 35.66
C VAL A 12 6.83 -8.74 34.64
N ILE A 13 6.34 -7.50 34.82
CA ILE A 13 5.45 -6.86 33.84
C ILE A 13 6.18 -6.61 32.51
N ALA A 14 7.42 -6.11 32.55
CA ALA A 14 8.24 -5.92 31.36
C ALA A 14 8.53 -7.24 30.63
N LEU A 15 8.77 -8.32 31.39
CA LEU A 15 9.00 -9.66 30.86
C LEU A 15 7.72 -10.23 30.21
N LEU A 16 6.55 -10.02 30.82
CA LEU A 16 5.26 -10.44 30.26
C LEU A 16 4.90 -9.67 29.00
N VAL A 17 5.19 -8.35 28.95
CA VAL A 17 5.01 -7.54 27.74
C VAL A 17 5.97 -8.01 26.64
N PHE A 18 7.24 -8.27 26.98
CA PHE A 18 8.22 -8.80 26.03
C PHE A 18 7.81 -10.18 25.49
N ILE A 19 7.34 -11.08 26.36
CA ILE A 19 6.82 -12.39 25.94
C ILE A 19 5.57 -12.24 25.07
N GLY A 20 4.67 -11.30 25.40
CA GLY A 20 3.47 -11.01 24.61
C GLY A 20 3.81 -10.48 23.22
N VAL A 21 4.74 -9.51 23.13
CA VAL A 21 5.24 -8.97 21.86
C VAL A 21 6.00 -10.04 21.06
N TYR A 22 6.85 -10.81 21.70
CA TYR A 22 7.56 -11.94 21.09
C TYR A 22 6.61 -13.03 20.56
N ALA A 23 5.58 -13.38 21.34
CA ALA A 23 4.56 -14.32 20.92
C ALA A 23 3.70 -13.78 19.77
N TYR A 24 3.40 -12.47 19.77
CA TYR A 24 2.68 -11.80 18.68
C TYR A 24 3.50 -11.77 17.38
N LEU A 25 4.78 -11.40 17.46
CA LEU A 25 5.68 -11.37 16.30
C LEU A 25 5.92 -12.78 15.72
N ASN A 26 5.99 -13.82 16.56
CA ASN A 26 6.19 -15.20 16.10
C ASN A 26 4.88 -15.94 15.80
N HIS A 27 3.72 -15.35 16.04
CA HIS A 27 2.43 -16.02 15.80
C HIS A 27 2.16 -16.19 14.29
N GLU A 28 2.64 -15.29 13.43
CA GLU A 28 2.53 -15.42 11.98
C GLU A 28 3.47 -16.51 11.45
N ASP A 29 4.70 -16.59 11.95
CA ASP A 29 5.65 -17.64 11.56
C ASP A 29 5.19 -19.05 11.96
N ALA A 30 4.44 -19.16 13.05
CA ALA A 30 3.87 -20.42 13.48
C ALA A 30 2.75 -20.94 12.56
N LYS A 31 2.02 -20.04 11.87
CA LYS A 31 0.98 -20.42 10.91
C LYS A 31 1.55 -21.00 9.61
N THR A 32 2.70 -20.54 9.18
CA THR A 32 3.35 -20.95 7.91
C THR A 32 4.36 -22.08 8.12
N SER A 33 4.79 -22.37 9.36
CA SER A 33 5.72 -23.46 9.63
C SER A 33 5.06 -24.82 9.61
N LEU A 34 5.75 -25.81 9.02
CA LEU A 34 5.29 -27.19 9.00
C LEU A 34 5.35 -27.81 10.38
N THR A 35 4.27 -28.44 10.81
CA THR A 35 4.18 -29.20 12.06
C THR A 35 5.01 -30.49 12.01
N VAL A 36 5.28 -31.07 13.17
CA VAL A 36 5.97 -32.38 13.27
C VAL A 36 5.20 -33.48 12.53
N VAL A 37 3.86 -33.41 12.54
CA VAL A 37 3.00 -34.38 11.83
C VAL A 37 3.15 -34.24 10.33
N GLU A 38 3.11 -33.01 9.81
CA GLU A 38 3.29 -32.73 8.37
C GLU A 38 4.70 -33.10 7.88
N LYS A 39 5.74 -32.81 8.65
CA LYS A 39 7.12 -33.24 8.33
C LYS A 39 7.27 -34.75 8.27
N LYS A 40 6.61 -35.49 9.21
CA LYS A 40 6.58 -36.96 9.19
C LYS A 40 5.79 -37.50 8.00
N TRP A 41 4.68 -36.83 7.65
CA TRP A 41 3.89 -37.20 6.49
C TRP A 41 4.71 -37.03 5.20
N ILE A 42 5.42 -35.91 5.03
CA ILE A 42 6.34 -35.66 3.90
C ILE A 42 7.37 -36.78 3.80
N ALA A 43 8.07 -37.09 4.90
CA ALA A 43 9.10 -38.13 4.91
C ALA A 43 8.57 -39.55 4.54
N ASN A 44 7.29 -39.82 4.82
CA ASN A 44 6.66 -41.12 4.51
C ASN A 44 6.08 -41.17 3.09
N ASN A 45 6.00 -40.02 2.39
CA ASN A 45 5.37 -39.92 1.06
C ASN A 45 6.31 -39.32 -0.01
N SER A 46 7.61 -39.15 0.28
CA SER A 46 8.59 -38.59 -0.64
C SER A 46 8.82 -39.44 -1.91
N ASP A 47 8.47 -40.73 -1.88
CA ASP A 47 8.60 -41.62 -3.05
C ASP A 47 7.35 -41.58 -3.97
N GLN A 48 6.32 -40.82 -3.61
CA GLN A 48 5.10 -40.69 -4.38
C GLN A 48 5.13 -39.44 -5.24
N LYS A 49 4.55 -39.54 -6.46
CA LYS A 49 4.32 -38.38 -7.34
C LYS A 49 2.85 -38.04 -7.33
N TYR A 50 2.58 -36.74 -7.23
CA TYR A 50 1.22 -36.19 -7.23
C TYR A 50 0.97 -35.44 -8.51
N ASP A 51 -0.21 -35.58 -9.11
CA ASP A 51 -0.58 -34.84 -10.30
C ASP A 51 -0.79 -33.35 -9.98
N PHE A 52 -0.19 -32.50 -10.81
CA PHE A 52 -0.35 -31.07 -10.76
C PHE A 52 -0.64 -30.55 -12.18
N GLU A 53 -1.88 -30.14 -12.46
CA GLU A 53 -2.24 -29.55 -13.74
C GLU A 53 -1.91 -28.05 -13.78
N ILE A 54 -1.21 -27.64 -14.83
CA ILE A 54 -0.67 -26.29 -14.98
C ILE A 54 -1.10 -25.72 -16.33
N VAL A 55 -1.74 -24.54 -16.31
CA VAL A 55 -1.92 -23.74 -17.54
C VAL A 55 -0.53 -23.30 -18.03
N ASN A 56 -0.12 -23.68 -19.22
CA ASN A 56 1.27 -23.51 -19.69
C ASN A 56 1.38 -22.62 -20.93
N ASN A 57 0.59 -21.56 -21.01
CA ASN A 57 0.67 -20.53 -22.06
C ASN A 57 0.25 -19.13 -21.54
N ILE A 58 0.59 -18.82 -20.29
CA ILE A 58 0.37 -17.48 -19.72
C ILE A 58 1.74 -16.80 -19.56
N PRO A 59 2.02 -15.72 -20.31
CA PRO A 59 3.25 -14.96 -20.16
C PRO A 59 3.55 -14.59 -18.71
N VAL A 60 4.82 -14.61 -18.31
CA VAL A 60 5.31 -14.33 -16.96
C VAL A 60 4.92 -15.39 -15.92
N TYR A 61 3.70 -15.88 -15.93
CA TYR A 61 3.21 -16.81 -14.90
C TYR A 61 3.55 -18.27 -15.19
N SER A 62 3.26 -18.72 -16.41
CA SER A 62 3.51 -20.12 -16.80
C SER A 62 3.54 -20.24 -18.32
N MET A 63 4.71 -20.20 -18.88
CA MET A 63 4.90 -20.27 -20.32
C MET A 63 6.06 -21.23 -20.66
N ASP A 64 5.76 -22.23 -21.47
CA ASP A 64 6.74 -23.21 -21.98
C ASP A 64 7.59 -23.88 -20.88
N GLY A 65 6.97 -24.18 -19.73
CA GLY A 65 7.64 -24.83 -18.61
C GLY A 65 8.44 -23.89 -17.70
N THR A 66 8.30 -22.58 -17.87
CA THR A 66 8.94 -21.54 -17.05
C THR A 66 7.91 -20.56 -16.50
N GLY A 67 8.33 -19.68 -15.59
CA GLY A 67 7.49 -18.64 -15.00
C GLY A 67 7.19 -18.87 -13.53
N VAL A 68 6.59 -17.88 -12.92
CA VAL A 68 6.35 -17.76 -11.46
C VAL A 68 5.69 -19.00 -10.84
N ILE A 69 4.76 -19.64 -11.59
CA ILE A 69 4.08 -20.86 -11.13
C ILE A 69 5.03 -22.06 -11.14
N PHE A 70 5.86 -22.18 -12.16
CA PHE A 70 6.88 -23.24 -12.21
C PHE A 70 7.95 -23.03 -11.14
N ASP A 71 8.36 -21.79 -10.88
CA ASP A 71 9.30 -21.46 -9.80
C ASP A 71 8.72 -21.86 -8.43
N PHE A 72 7.45 -21.53 -8.18
CA PHE A 72 6.73 -21.97 -6.97
C PHE A 72 6.77 -23.50 -6.81
N ILE A 73 6.44 -24.25 -7.88
CA ILE A 73 6.39 -25.71 -7.84
C ILE A 73 7.79 -26.30 -7.64
N ASN A 74 8.79 -25.82 -8.38
CA ASN A 74 10.16 -26.29 -8.29
C ASN A 74 10.76 -26.03 -6.89
N ASN A 75 10.55 -24.84 -6.33
CA ASN A 75 10.99 -24.49 -4.98
C ASN A 75 10.27 -25.33 -3.93
N PHE A 76 8.96 -25.58 -4.10
CA PHE A 76 8.21 -26.49 -3.21
C PHE A 76 8.79 -27.91 -3.25
N GLU A 77 9.09 -28.46 -4.42
CA GLU A 77 9.71 -29.80 -4.58
C GLU A 77 11.08 -29.87 -3.90
N ILE A 78 11.91 -28.83 -4.07
CA ILE A 78 13.24 -28.74 -3.44
C ILE A 78 13.12 -28.67 -1.91
N ASP A 79 12.24 -27.83 -1.38
CA ASP A 79 12.11 -27.59 0.06
C ASP A 79 11.44 -28.74 0.81
N THR A 80 10.54 -29.49 0.14
CA THR A 80 9.76 -30.56 0.77
C THR A 80 10.22 -31.96 0.39
N ASN A 81 11.01 -32.12 -0.67
CA ASN A 81 11.36 -33.41 -1.27
C ASN A 81 10.13 -34.23 -1.72
N LEU A 82 9.02 -33.56 -2.02
CA LEU A 82 7.86 -34.15 -2.69
C LEU A 82 7.97 -33.86 -4.20
N GLU A 83 7.55 -34.79 -5.05
CA GLU A 83 7.60 -34.63 -6.50
C GLU A 83 6.21 -34.53 -7.11
N PHE A 84 6.08 -33.67 -8.14
CA PHE A 84 4.86 -33.54 -8.91
C PHE A 84 5.01 -34.08 -10.33
N ASN A 85 3.96 -34.76 -10.80
CA ASN A 85 3.75 -35.04 -12.22
C ASN A 85 3.09 -33.80 -12.85
N LYS A 86 3.87 -32.94 -13.52
CA LYS A 86 3.42 -31.68 -14.09
C LYS A 86 2.69 -31.93 -15.42
N ILE A 87 1.38 -31.75 -15.42
CA ILE A 87 0.49 -31.97 -16.56
C ILE A 87 0.11 -30.60 -17.13
N SER A 88 0.62 -30.27 -18.32
CA SER A 88 0.37 -28.98 -18.96
C SER A 88 -0.93 -28.98 -19.78
N TYR A 89 -1.67 -27.89 -19.70
CA TYR A 89 -2.82 -27.60 -20.57
C TYR A 89 -2.85 -26.12 -20.98
N LEU A 90 -3.63 -25.77 -22.00
CA LEU A 90 -3.71 -24.41 -22.52
C LEU A 90 -4.80 -23.60 -21.80
N LYS A 91 -4.64 -22.27 -21.72
CA LYS A 91 -5.59 -21.35 -21.07
C LYS A 91 -7.00 -21.37 -21.63
N GLU A 92 -7.14 -21.85 -22.88
CA GLU A 92 -8.42 -22.02 -23.56
C GLU A 92 -9.13 -23.34 -23.22
N ALA A 93 -8.45 -24.25 -22.52
CA ALA A 93 -8.98 -25.55 -22.10
C ALA A 93 -9.40 -25.52 -20.63
N ASN A 94 -10.17 -26.53 -20.22
CA ASN A 94 -10.56 -26.72 -18.83
C ASN A 94 -9.68 -27.82 -18.19
N SER A 95 -9.34 -27.63 -16.90
CA SER A 95 -8.71 -28.67 -16.09
C SER A 95 -9.61 -29.90 -15.97
N THR A 96 -9.03 -31.09 -16.04
CA THR A 96 -9.73 -32.38 -16.00
C THR A 96 -9.50 -33.15 -14.71
N THR A 97 -8.55 -32.76 -13.87
CA THR A 97 -8.20 -33.46 -12.63
C THR A 97 -8.95 -32.94 -11.40
N ASN A 98 -9.08 -33.79 -10.39
CA ASN A 98 -9.44 -33.41 -9.02
C ASN A 98 -8.21 -33.14 -8.15
N GLY A 99 -6.99 -33.30 -8.69
CA GLY A 99 -5.73 -33.02 -8.03
C GLY A 99 -5.45 -31.54 -7.85
N LEU A 100 -4.18 -31.23 -7.54
CA LEU A 100 -3.70 -29.84 -7.53
C LEU A 100 -3.74 -29.26 -8.94
N ARG A 101 -4.21 -28.06 -9.10
CA ARG A 101 -4.32 -27.44 -10.42
C ARG A 101 -4.32 -25.92 -10.38
N ILE A 102 -3.75 -25.33 -11.41
CA ILE A 102 -3.90 -23.91 -11.70
C ILE A 102 -5.17 -23.71 -12.52
N ARG A 103 -6.03 -22.80 -12.14
CA ARG A 103 -7.23 -22.45 -12.91
C ARG A 103 -7.32 -20.96 -13.18
N ILE A 104 -8.01 -20.63 -14.26
CA ILE A 104 -8.41 -19.27 -14.60
C ILE A 104 -9.90 -19.16 -14.26
N LEU A 105 -10.27 -18.21 -13.43
CA LEU A 105 -11.64 -17.95 -13.02
C LEU A 105 -12.08 -16.56 -13.45
N ASP A 106 -13.36 -16.40 -13.71
CA ASP A 106 -13.97 -15.11 -14.00
C ASP A 106 -14.02 -14.22 -12.75
N ASN A 107 -14.07 -12.91 -12.95
CA ASN A 107 -14.03 -11.92 -11.89
C ASN A 107 -15.16 -12.11 -10.85
N ASP A 108 -16.36 -12.45 -11.29
CA ASP A 108 -17.54 -12.66 -10.45
C ASP A 108 -17.53 -14.01 -9.71
N THR A 109 -16.61 -14.93 -10.06
CA THR A 109 -16.49 -16.22 -9.42
C THR A 109 -15.94 -16.06 -8.00
N ASN A 110 -16.73 -16.47 -7.00
CA ASN A 110 -16.29 -16.51 -5.61
C ASN A 110 -15.25 -17.60 -5.40
N LEU A 111 -14.14 -17.24 -4.74
CA LEU A 111 -13.13 -18.20 -4.33
C LEU A 111 -13.67 -19.11 -3.23
N THR A 112 -13.42 -20.40 -3.35
CA THR A 112 -13.68 -21.38 -2.29
C THR A 112 -12.52 -21.44 -1.30
N GLU A 113 -12.67 -22.15 -0.19
CA GLU A 113 -11.57 -22.38 0.79
C GLU A 113 -10.37 -23.16 0.21
N ASN A 114 -10.61 -23.85 -0.92
CA ASN A 114 -9.59 -24.60 -1.65
C ASN A 114 -8.91 -23.77 -2.75
N ASP A 115 -9.33 -22.53 -3.00
CA ASP A 115 -8.76 -21.68 -4.03
C ASP A 115 -7.81 -20.64 -3.42
N LEU A 116 -6.54 -20.68 -3.82
CA LEU A 116 -5.49 -19.77 -3.39
C LEU A 116 -5.19 -18.79 -4.53
N LEU A 117 -5.48 -17.52 -4.34
CA LEU A 117 -5.34 -16.48 -5.38
C LEU A 117 -3.88 -16.13 -5.65
N ILE A 118 -3.35 -16.59 -6.78
CA ILE A 118 -1.99 -16.24 -7.22
C ILE A 118 -1.94 -14.80 -7.71
N ALA A 119 -2.84 -14.43 -8.65
CA ALA A 119 -2.86 -13.10 -9.25
C ALA A 119 -4.23 -12.78 -9.87
N GLU A 120 -4.43 -11.50 -10.14
CA GLU A 120 -5.52 -11.00 -10.98
C GLU A 120 -4.93 -10.37 -12.24
N ASP A 121 -5.45 -10.75 -13.41
CA ASP A 121 -5.08 -10.20 -14.71
C ASP A 121 -6.19 -9.27 -15.20
N GLY A 122 -5.94 -7.96 -15.11
CA GLY A 122 -6.88 -6.93 -15.52
C GLY A 122 -7.09 -6.89 -17.02
N TYR A 123 -8.30 -6.55 -17.44
CA TYR A 123 -8.60 -6.36 -18.85
C TYR A 123 -8.09 -5.03 -19.38
N VAL A 124 -7.75 -5.04 -20.65
CA VAL A 124 -7.34 -3.85 -21.40
C VAL A 124 -8.12 -3.74 -22.71
N LEU A 125 -8.37 -2.49 -23.11
CA LEU A 125 -8.83 -2.17 -24.45
C LEU A 125 -7.62 -1.85 -25.31
N VAL A 126 -7.48 -2.56 -26.41
CA VAL A 126 -6.37 -2.46 -27.34
C VAL A 126 -6.86 -2.07 -28.73
N SER A 127 -6.20 -1.09 -29.36
CA SER A 127 -6.47 -0.71 -30.75
C SER A 127 -5.19 -0.25 -31.47
N LYS A 128 -5.32 0.13 -32.73
CA LYS A 128 -4.27 0.80 -33.52
C LYS A 128 -4.27 2.32 -33.35
N GLU A 129 -5.26 2.87 -32.66
CA GLU A 129 -5.34 4.30 -32.42
C GLU A 129 -4.37 4.72 -31.30
N LYS A 130 -3.76 5.89 -31.45
CA LYS A 130 -2.84 6.43 -30.43
C LYS A 130 -3.54 7.05 -29.23
N ASN A 131 -4.87 7.18 -29.28
CA ASN A 131 -5.63 7.84 -28.24
C ASN A 131 -5.71 6.93 -26.99
N ARG A 132 -5.46 7.50 -25.83
CA ARG A 132 -5.77 6.90 -24.53
C ARG A 132 -7.04 7.51 -23.97
N TYR A 133 -7.79 6.69 -23.26
CA TYR A 133 -9.02 7.11 -22.60
C TYR A 133 -8.84 7.09 -21.08
N ASP A 134 -9.23 8.16 -20.42
CA ASP A 134 -9.29 8.26 -18.96
C ASP A 134 -10.60 7.72 -18.38
N LYS A 135 -11.67 7.73 -19.20
CA LYS A 135 -13.02 7.27 -18.86
C LYS A 135 -13.64 6.49 -20.01
N ILE A 136 -14.43 5.49 -19.68
CA ILE A 136 -15.19 4.68 -20.65
C ILE A 136 -16.14 5.57 -21.48
N SER A 137 -16.72 6.60 -20.88
CA SER A 137 -17.62 7.56 -21.59
C SER A 137 -16.93 8.36 -22.70
N ASN A 138 -15.60 8.39 -22.72
CA ASN A 138 -14.82 9.06 -23.78
C ASN A 138 -14.64 8.17 -25.02
N ILE A 139 -15.01 6.89 -24.93
CA ILE A 139 -15.05 5.96 -26.05
C ILE A 139 -16.39 6.17 -26.76
N THR A 140 -16.39 6.86 -27.90
CA THR A 140 -17.64 7.35 -28.49
C THR A 140 -18.09 6.59 -29.73
N THR A 141 -17.24 5.76 -30.34
CA THR A 141 -17.59 5.02 -31.56
C THR A 141 -16.61 3.87 -31.79
N GLY A 142 -17.07 2.82 -32.40
CA GLY A 142 -16.24 1.69 -32.82
C GLY A 142 -16.91 0.33 -32.73
N THR A 143 -16.22 -0.65 -33.27
CA THR A 143 -16.61 -2.07 -33.14
C THR A 143 -15.62 -2.76 -32.20
N VAL A 144 -16.16 -3.26 -31.08
CA VAL A 144 -15.39 -3.95 -30.03
C VAL A 144 -15.43 -5.44 -30.26
N GLY A 145 -14.27 -6.06 -30.39
CA GLY A 145 -14.08 -7.50 -30.35
C GLY A 145 -13.79 -8.00 -28.94
N ALA A 146 -14.39 -9.11 -28.55
CA ALA A 146 -14.05 -9.84 -27.33
C ALA A 146 -14.28 -11.34 -27.53
N LEU A 147 -13.68 -12.17 -26.67
CA LEU A 147 -13.97 -13.59 -26.65
C LEU A 147 -15.42 -13.85 -26.25
N THR A 148 -16.04 -14.89 -26.78
CA THR A 148 -17.44 -15.23 -26.53
C THR A 148 -17.73 -15.40 -25.05
N THR A 149 -16.79 -15.97 -24.30
CA THR A 149 -16.87 -16.13 -22.85
C THR A 149 -16.91 -14.79 -22.08
N ASP A 150 -16.28 -13.76 -22.63
CA ASP A 150 -16.06 -12.49 -21.95
C ASP A 150 -17.01 -11.38 -22.44
N MET A 151 -17.68 -11.60 -23.58
CA MET A 151 -18.50 -10.58 -24.26
C MET A 151 -19.60 -9.99 -23.37
N GLY A 152 -20.20 -10.81 -22.51
CA GLY A 152 -21.25 -10.36 -21.58
C GLY A 152 -20.72 -9.32 -20.60
N GLU A 153 -19.56 -9.60 -19.99
CA GLU A 153 -18.89 -8.71 -19.05
C GLU A 153 -18.36 -7.45 -19.75
N VAL A 154 -17.70 -7.62 -20.90
CA VAL A 154 -17.18 -6.50 -21.72
C VAL A 154 -18.30 -5.51 -22.08
N SER A 155 -19.43 -6.00 -22.56
CA SER A 155 -20.57 -5.14 -22.92
C SER A 155 -21.17 -4.43 -21.70
N TYR A 156 -21.20 -5.09 -20.55
CA TYR A 156 -21.67 -4.49 -19.30
C TYR A 156 -20.77 -3.34 -18.82
N PHE A 157 -19.46 -3.54 -18.82
CA PHE A 157 -18.52 -2.49 -18.39
C PHE A 157 -18.46 -1.32 -19.38
N LEU A 158 -18.62 -1.59 -20.68
CA LEU A 158 -18.63 -0.54 -21.71
C LEU A 158 -19.99 0.16 -21.91
N LYS A 159 -21.00 -0.11 -21.08
CA LYS A 159 -22.37 0.42 -21.23
C LYS A 159 -22.49 1.96 -21.22
N THR A 160 -21.49 2.66 -20.65
CA THR A 160 -21.45 4.13 -20.63
C THR A 160 -20.78 4.74 -21.86
N ALA A 161 -20.12 3.94 -22.69
CA ALA A 161 -19.65 4.32 -24.00
C ALA A 161 -20.83 4.46 -24.99
N THR A 162 -20.66 5.29 -26.00
CA THR A 162 -21.75 5.56 -26.98
C THR A 162 -21.40 5.01 -28.35
N ASN A 163 -22.43 4.60 -29.12
CA ASN A 163 -22.30 4.14 -30.51
C ASN A 163 -21.27 3.02 -30.72
N LEU A 164 -21.14 2.09 -29.75
CA LEU A 164 -20.35 0.89 -29.90
C LEU A 164 -21.18 -0.26 -30.49
N THR A 165 -20.53 -1.03 -31.34
CA THR A 165 -21.02 -2.33 -31.80
C THR A 165 -20.09 -3.42 -31.26
N TYR A 166 -20.61 -4.64 -31.09
CA TYR A 166 -19.87 -5.73 -30.47
C TYR A 166 -19.81 -6.94 -31.40
N LYS A 167 -18.66 -7.61 -31.43
CA LYS A 167 -18.44 -8.84 -32.20
C LYS A 167 -17.74 -9.88 -31.34
N SER A 168 -18.39 -11.05 -31.14
CA SER A 168 -17.85 -12.16 -30.37
C SER A 168 -16.94 -13.05 -31.21
N TYR A 169 -15.90 -13.58 -30.56
CA TYR A 169 -14.92 -14.48 -31.18
C TYR A 169 -14.71 -15.72 -30.32
N ASN A 170 -14.54 -16.87 -30.98
CA ASN A 170 -14.24 -18.12 -30.30
C ASN A 170 -12.73 -18.29 -30.02
N ASP A 171 -11.89 -17.56 -30.74
CA ASP A 171 -10.43 -17.59 -30.60
C ASP A 171 -9.82 -16.21 -30.85
N ILE A 172 -8.66 -16.00 -30.21
CA ILE A 172 -7.92 -14.73 -30.26
C ILE A 172 -7.34 -14.44 -31.65
N LYS A 173 -6.94 -15.46 -32.40
CA LYS A 173 -6.27 -15.29 -33.72
C LYS A 173 -7.21 -14.69 -34.74
N THR A 174 -8.44 -15.18 -34.79
CA THR A 174 -9.51 -14.62 -35.65
C THR A 174 -9.82 -13.18 -35.26
N MET A 175 -9.89 -12.87 -33.95
CA MET A 175 -10.12 -11.51 -33.46
C MET A 175 -8.98 -10.57 -33.87
N ILE A 176 -7.71 -10.99 -33.75
CA ILE A 176 -6.56 -10.21 -34.21
C ILE A 176 -6.60 -9.97 -35.71
N THR A 177 -6.91 -10.99 -36.50
CA THR A 177 -7.06 -10.84 -37.94
C THR A 177 -8.11 -9.79 -38.31
N ASP A 178 -9.23 -9.77 -37.60
CA ASP A 178 -10.28 -8.78 -37.81
C ASP A 178 -9.90 -7.37 -37.34
N LEU A 179 -9.05 -7.25 -36.31
CA LEU A 179 -8.45 -5.96 -35.90
C LEU A 179 -7.43 -5.48 -36.94
N GLU A 180 -6.63 -6.39 -37.52
CA GLU A 180 -5.65 -6.06 -38.55
C GLU A 180 -6.30 -5.54 -39.84
N ASN A 181 -7.38 -6.15 -40.29
CA ASN A 181 -8.09 -5.76 -41.50
C ASN A 181 -9.17 -4.69 -41.29
N GLY A 182 -9.34 -4.20 -40.05
CA GLY A 182 -10.28 -3.13 -39.70
C GLY A 182 -11.76 -3.55 -39.60
N THR A 183 -12.06 -4.86 -39.56
CA THR A 183 -13.42 -5.37 -39.32
C THR A 183 -13.90 -5.01 -37.90
N ILE A 184 -12.98 -5.01 -36.91
CA ILE A 184 -13.16 -4.38 -35.61
C ILE A 184 -12.14 -3.26 -35.43
N THR A 185 -12.48 -2.26 -34.65
CA THR A 185 -11.61 -1.10 -34.37
C THR A 185 -10.81 -1.26 -33.09
N MET A 186 -11.30 -2.09 -32.17
CA MET A 186 -10.66 -2.32 -30.87
C MET A 186 -11.02 -3.72 -30.36
N MET A 187 -10.16 -4.26 -29.48
CA MET A 187 -10.42 -5.51 -28.77
C MET A 187 -10.28 -5.32 -27.27
N VAL A 188 -11.03 -6.10 -26.48
CA VAL A 188 -10.94 -6.13 -25.02
C VAL A 188 -10.56 -7.52 -24.58
N ILE A 189 -9.41 -7.63 -23.91
CA ILE A 189 -8.78 -8.90 -23.51
C ILE A 189 -8.07 -8.77 -22.17
N PRO A 190 -7.88 -9.87 -21.42
CA PRO A 190 -6.96 -9.92 -20.28
C PRO A 190 -5.53 -9.58 -20.72
N GLN A 191 -4.86 -8.72 -19.96
CA GLN A 191 -3.61 -8.11 -20.41
C GLN A 191 -2.43 -9.09 -20.45
N ILE A 192 -2.15 -9.77 -19.34
CA ILE A 192 -0.97 -10.65 -19.23
C ILE A 192 -1.22 -11.96 -19.99
N MET A 193 -2.42 -12.51 -19.93
CA MET A 193 -2.74 -13.75 -20.66
C MET A 193 -2.56 -13.62 -22.17
N TYR A 194 -2.74 -12.42 -22.72
CA TYR A 194 -2.62 -12.12 -24.14
C TYR A 194 -1.53 -11.09 -24.45
N LEU A 195 -0.49 -11.05 -23.60
CA LEU A 195 0.60 -10.08 -23.74
C LEU A 195 1.41 -10.29 -25.03
N ASP A 196 1.60 -11.55 -25.46
CA ASP A 196 2.26 -11.85 -26.73
C ASP A 196 1.50 -11.24 -27.91
N GLU A 197 0.19 -11.38 -27.91
CA GLU A 197 -0.70 -10.86 -28.94
C GLU A 197 -0.68 -9.33 -28.98
N ILE A 198 -0.67 -8.68 -27.82
CA ILE A 198 -0.56 -7.21 -27.72
C ILE A 198 0.79 -6.73 -28.27
N LEU A 199 1.87 -7.48 -28.04
CA LEU A 199 3.22 -7.11 -28.46
C LEU A 199 3.58 -7.53 -29.89
N THR A 200 2.74 -8.31 -30.56
CA THR A 200 2.98 -8.81 -31.92
C THR A 200 3.06 -7.66 -32.93
N SER A 201 2.18 -6.68 -32.83
CA SER A 201 2.17 -5.51 -33.69
C SER A 201 2.75 -4.28 -32.97
N LYS A 202 3.63 -3.56 -33.66
CA LYS A 202 4.13 -2.25 -33.18
C LYS A 202 3.07 -1.16 -33.16
N ASP A 203 1.98 -1.39 -33.88
CA ASP A 203 0.87 -0.42 -34.01
C ASP A 203 -0.18 -0.59 -32.91
N TYR A 204 -0.15 -1.70 -32.16
CA TYR A 204 -1.08 -1.92 -31.07
C TYR A 204 -0.73 -1.06 -29.85
N GLN A 205 -1.76 -0.46 -29.28
CA GLN A 205 -1.65 0.32 -28.06
C GLN A 205 -2.76 -0.06 -27.08
N ILE A 206 -2.43 -0.05 -25.79
CA ILE A 206 -3.41 -0.14 -24.73
C ILE A 206 -4.02 1.24 -24.55
N ASN A 207 -5.29 1.38 -24.91
CA ASN A 207 -6.02 2.65 -24.89
C ASN A 207 -6.78 2.86 -23.58
N TYR A 208 -7.15 1.76 -22.88
CA TYR A 208 -7.84 1.82 -21.60
C TYR A 208 -7.51 0.60 -20.73
N TYR A 209 -7.41 0.81 -19.42
CA TYR A 209 -7.25 -0.24 -18.40
C TYR A 209 -8.52 -0.34 -17.57
N PHE A 210 -9.15 -1.51 -17.54
CA PHE A 210 -10.30 -1.76 -16.69
C PHE A 210 -9.83 -2.01 -15.25
N THR A 211 -10.36 -1.28 -14.29
CA THR A 211 -9.99 -1.42 -12.86
C THR A 211 -10.85 -2.45 -12.12
N GLU A 212 -12.02 -2.77 -12.66
CA GLU A 212 -13.02 -3.62 -12.02
C GLU A 212 -13.29 -4.93 -12.78
N MET A 213 -12.58 -5.16 -13.88
CA MET A 213 -12.71 -6.33 -14.74
C MET A 213 -11.38 -7.08 -14.80
N SER A 214 -11.36 -8.33 -14.34
CA SER A 214 -10.14 -9.15 -14.31
C SER A 214 -10.44 -10.64 -14.44
N LYS A 215 -9.44 -11.44 -14.80
CA LYS A 215 -9.40 -12.90 -14.60
C LYS A 215 -8.57 -13.21 -13.37
N LYS A 216 -8.99 -14.20 -12.60
CA LYS A 216 -8.25 -14.68 -11.42
C LYS A 216 -7.45 -15.92 -11.78
N ILE A 217 -6.15 -15.89 -11.54
CA ILE A 217 -5.26 -17.06 -11.62
C ILE A 217 -5.18 -17.65 -10.22
N VAL A 218 -5.65 -18.87 -10.06
CA VAL A 218 -5.75 -19.53 -8.74
C VAL A 218 -5.07 -20.90 -8.73
N LEU A 219 -4.45 -21.22 -7.62
CA LEU A 219 -4.05 -22.59 -7.27
C LEU A 219 -5.23 -23.23 -6.53
N THR A 220 -5.85 -24.22 -7.13
CA THR A 220 -6.93 -25.01 -6.50
C THR A 220 -6.35 -26.27 -5.89
N LEU A 221 -6.62 -26.46 -4.61
CA LEU A 221 -6.19 -27.62 -3.84
C LEU A 221 -6.93 -28.91 -4.24
N SER A 222 -6.30 -30.07 -4.02
CA SER A 222 -6.88 -31.37 -4.33
C SER A 222 -8.12 -31.65 -3.45
N ASN A 223 -9.10 -32.37 -4.00
CA ASN A 223 -10.24 -32.84 -3.22
C ASN A 223 -9.90 -34.13 -2.41
N ASP A 224 -8.83 -34.82 -2.76
CA ASP A 224 -8.57 -36.19 -2.32
C ASP A 224 -7.44 -36.32 -1.28
N ASN A 225 -6.66 -35.25 -1.01
CA ASN A 225 -5.49 -35.32 -0.12
C ASN A 225 -5.41 -34.11 0.82
N LYS A 226 -6.01 -34.24 1.99
CA LYS A 226 -6.08 -33.16 2.98
C LYS A 226 -4.71 -32.79 3.56
N GLU A 227 -3.84 -33.77 3.78
CA GLU A 227 -2.50 -33.56 4.33
C GLU A 227 -1.63 -32.79 3.35
N LEU A 228 -1.61 -33.19 2.08
CA LEU A 228 -0.91 -32.46 1.02
C LEU A 228 -1.43 -31.03 0.90
N ASN A 229 -2.75 -30.83 0.93
CA ASN A 229 -3.37 -29.51 0.86
C ASN A 229 -2.91 -28.59 1.99
N ASN A 230 -2.83 -29.08 3.23
CA ASN A 230 -2.36 -28.29 4.36
C ASN A 230 -0.90 -27.86 4.17
N ILE A 231 -0.05 -28.74 3.65
CA ILE A 231 1.36 -28.47 3.38
C ILE A 231 1.49 -27.44 2.26
N VAL A 232 0.79 -27.64 1.13
CA VAL A 232 0.79 -26.73 -0.02
C VAL A 232 0.27 -25.35 0.40
N LYS A 233 -0.81 -25.27 1.17
CA LYS A 233 -1.38 -24.00 1.65
C LYS A 233 -0.39 -23.22 2.51
N LYS A 234 0.27 -23.85 3.47
CA LYS A 234 1.27 -23.21 4.31
C LYS A 234 2.47 -22.71 3.51
N TYR A 235 2.94 -23.54 2.56
CA TYR A 235 4.02 -23.16 1.67
C TYR A 235 3.64 -21.98 0.79
N TYR A 236 2.43 -22.02 0.22
CA TYR A 236 1.88 -20.93 -0.58
C TYR A 236 1.80 -19.60 0.21
N GLU A 237 1.28 -19.60 1.43
CA GLU A 237 1.20 -18.41 2.27
C GLU A 237 2.59 -17.80 2.53
N LYS A 238 3.58 -18.63 2.83
CA LYS A 238 4.97 -18.20 2.99
C LYS A 238 5.52 -17.63 1.66
N TRP A 239 5.38 -18.38 0.59
CA TRP A 239 5.87 -18.00 -0.74
C TRP A 239 5.24 -16.70 -1.21
N LYS A 240 3.93 -16.53 -1.07
CA LYS A 240 3.19 -15.33 -1.48
C LYS A 240 3.68 -14.07 -0.77
N LYS A 241 4.05 -14.20 0.51
CA LYS A 241 4.56 -13.11 1.35
C LYS A 241 6.02 -12.77 1.07
N GLU A 242 6.87 -13.78 0.91
CA GLU A 242 8.32 -13.61 0.95
C GLU A 242 8.97 -13.61 -0.46
N TYR A 243 8.47 -14.39 -1.39
CA TYR A 243 9.15 -14.67 -2.67
C TYR A 243 8.39 -14.21 -3.92
N PHE A 244 7.07 -14.24 -3.91
CA PHE A 244 6.24 -13.99 -5.10
C PHE A 244 6.63 -12.70 -5.86
N VAL A 245 6.85 -11.59 -5.16
CA VAL A 245 7.15 -10.31 -5.82
C VAL A 245 8.51 -10.33 -6.51
N SER A 246 9.52 -10.95 -5.88
CA SER A 246 10.86 -11.07 -6.48
C SER A 246 10.85 -12.01 -7.68
N GLU A 247 10.22 -13.16 -7.57
CA GLU A 247 10.09 -14.13 -8.67
C GLU A 247 9.28 -13.53 -9.83
N TYR A 248 8.16 -12.84 -9.54
CA TYR A 248 7.41 -12.14 -10.59
C TYR A 248 8.26 -11.09 -11.32
N ASN A 249 9.05 -10.31 -10.60
CA ASN A 249 9.91 -9.32 -11.23
C ASN A 249 11.01 -9.97 -12.12
N GLU A 250 11.58 -11.07 -11.65
CA GLU A 250 12.58 -11.82 -12.40
C GLU A 250 11.99 -12.43 -13.68
N GLU A 251 10.85 -13.11 -13.57
CA GLU A 251 10.16 -13.74 -14.71
C GLU A 251 9.64 -12.70 -15.71
N TYR A 252 9.16 -11.54 -15.23
CA TYR A 252 8.77 -10.43 -16.08
C TYR A 252 9.94 -9.89 -16.91
N LEU A 253 11.12 -9.76 -16.32
CA LEU A 253 12.32 -9.34 -17.04
C LEU A 253 12.81 -10.42 -17.99
N LYS A 254 12.78 -11.70 -17.60
CA LYS A 254 13.10 -12.85 -18.49
C LYS A 254 12.19 -12.87 -19.71
N TYR A 255 10.87 -12.69 -19.48
CA TYR A 255 9.89 -12.61 -20.55
C TYR A 255 10.22 -11.47 -21.53
N TYR A 256 10.49 -10.26 -21.03
CA TYR A 256 10.88 -9.12 -21.87
C TYR A 256 12.12 -9.43 -22.72
N VAL A 257 13.16 -9.96 -22.09
CA VAL A 257 14.43 -10.32 -22.77
C VAL A 257 14.19 -11.34 -23.89
N SER A 258 13.36 -12.35 -23.62
CA SER A 258 12.98 -13.37 -24.61
C SER A 258 12.15 -12.77 -25.75
N ALA A 259 11.10 -12.02 -25.44
CA ALA A 259 10.21 -11.38 -26.43
C ALA A 259 10.94 -10.39 -27.35
N LYS A 260 12.02 -9.77 -26.87
CA LYS A 260 12.88 -8.86 -27.65
C LYS A 260 14.09 -9.56 -28.30
N ASN A 261 14.27 -10.88 -28.13
CA ASN A 261 15.45 -11.63 -28.60
C ASN A 261 16.76 -10.94 -28.16
N MET A 262 16.80 -10.37 -26.94
CA MET A 262 17.96 -9.65 -26.44
C MET A 262 19.07 -10.62 -26.08
N ASN A 263 20.28 -10.41 -26.60
CA ASN A 263 21.42 -11.25 -26.25
C ASN A 263 21.95 -10.95 -24.83
N ALA A 264 22.66 -11.92 -24.26
CA ALA A 264 23.16 -11.86 -22.88
C ALA A 264 24.10 -10.66 -22.64
N LYS A 265 24.92 -10.26 -23.63
CA LYS A 265 25.82 -9.11 -23.51
C LYS A 265 25.06 -7.81 -23.42
N THR A 266 24.11 -7.55 -24.33
CA THR A 266 23.25 -6.36 -24.33
C THR A 266 22.48 -6.26 -23.01
N LYS A 267 21.91 -7.38 -22.53
CA LYS A 267 21.25 -7.43 -21.20
C LYS A 267 22.20 -7.02 -20.09
N ALA A 268 23.40 -7.61 -20.04
CA ALA A 268 24.39 -7.33 -19.00
C ALA A 268 24.85 -5.86 -19.04
N ASP A 269 25.14 -5.34 -20.23
CA ASP A 269 25.57 -3.95 -20.43
C ASP A 269 24.48 -2.96 -19.95
N MET A 270 23.23 -3.21 -20.29
CA MET A 270 22.08 -2.39 -19.85
C MET A 270 21.89 -2.43 -18.32
N LEU A 271 21.95 -3.62 -17.71
CA LEU A 271 21.69 -3.79 -16.28
C LEU A 271 22.84 -3.32 -15.39
N SER A 272 24.09 -3.29 -15.89
CA SER A 272 25.28 -2.88 -15.13
C SER A 272 25.55 -1.38 -15.11
N LYS A 273 24.87 -0.61 -16.00
CA LYS A 273 25.03 0.85 -16.06
C LYS A 273 24.25 1.52 -14.93
N ASN A 274 24.86 2.53 -14.29
CA ASN A 274 24.18 3.44 -13.39
C ASN A 274 23.56 4.57 -14.21
N TYR A 275 22.25 4.74 -14.12
CA TYR A 275 21.52 5.80 -14.82
C TYR A 275 21.18 6.95 -13.90
N VAL A 276 21.15 8.18 -14.41
CA VAL A 276 20.82 9.37 -13.66
C VAL A 276 19.41 9.84 -14.03
N TYR A 277 18.51 9.83 -13.04
CA TYR A 277 17.21 10.46 -13.14
C TYR A 277 17.26 11.88 -12.60
N GLY A 278 17.15 12.88 -13.49
CA GLY A 278 17.18 14.29 -13.14
C GLY A 278 15.79 14.88 -12.97
N TYR A 279 15.56 15.65 -11.89
CA TYR A 279 14.26 16.26 -11.64
C TYR A 279 14.34 17.61 -10.91
N VAL A 280 13.28 18.40 -11.06
CA VAL A 280 12.97 19.57 -10.22
C VAL A 280 11.70 19.24 -9.44
N GLU A 281 11.72 19.50 -8.14
CA GLU A 281 10.61 19.16 -7.25
C GLU A 281 9.27 19.78 -7.72
N ASN A 282 8.27 18.93 -7.92
CA ASN A 282 6.91 19.30 -8.30
C ASN A 282 5.91 18.29 -7.75
N ALA A 283 5.27 18.59 -6.64
CA ALA A 283 4.25 17.71 -6.07
C ALA A 283 2.96 17.75 -6.92
N PRO A 284 2.31 16.60 -7.13
CA PRO A 284 2.55 15.26 -6.54
C PRO A 284 3.42 14.32 -7.40
N TYR A 285 4.08 14.81 -8.45
CA TYR A 285 4.82 13.96 -9.38
C TYR A 285 6.20 13.56 -8.86
N GLU A 286 6.99 14.54 -8.41
CA GLU A 286 8.39 14.38 -8.02
C GLU A 286 8.66 15.17 -6.75
N VAL A 287 8.82 14.47 -5.64
CA VAL A 287 9.05 15.06 -4.31
C VAL A 287 10.15 14.30 -3.60
N ASN A 288 11.01 15.03 -2.90
CA ASN A 288 11.95 14.38 -1.98
C ASN A 288 11.35 14.38 -0.57
N VAL A 289 11.01 13.19 -0.09
CA VAL A 289 10.48 12.99 1.26
C VAL A 289 11.56 12.33 2.11
N ASP A 290 12.15 13.09 3.03
CA ASP A 290 13.19 12.63 3.95
C ASP A 290 14.35 11.87 3.26
N GLY A 291 14.77 12.36 2.10
CA GLY A 291 15.83 11.74 1.29
C GLY A 291 15.34 10.67 0.30
N THR A 292 14.07 10.29 0.35
CA THR A 292 13.48 9.30 -0.54
C THR A 292 12.70 9.97 -1.67
N PRO A 293 13.01 9.73 -2.95
CA PRO A 293 12.21 10.18 -4.07
C PRO A 293 10.82 9.55 -4.04
N SER A 294 9.79 10.37 -4.05
CA SER A 294 8.39 10.00 -3.90
C SER A 294 7.51 10.72 -4.91
N GLY A 295 6.29 10.25 -5.12
CA GLY A 295 5.34 10.84 -6.05
C GLY A 295 5.08 10.00 -7.30
N ILE A 296 4.14 10.45 -8.13
CA ILE A 296 3.61 9.66 -9.24
C ILE A 296 4.69 9.32 -10.28
N ALA A 297 5.48 10.29 -10.73
CA ALA A 297 6.55 10.06 -11.71
C ALA A 297 7.72 9.27 -11.07
N SER A 298 8.06 9.58 -9.82
CA SER A 298 9.08 8.85 -9.08
C SER A 298 8.74 7.35 -8.92
N GLU A 299 7.46 6.99 -8.82
CA GLU A 299 7.02 5.60 -8.70
C GLU A 299 7.31 4.79 -9.98
N TYR A 300 7.18 5.39 -11.17
CA TYR A 300 7.59 4.73 -12.43
C TYR A 300 9.08 4.37 -12.41
N ILE A 301 9.92 5.28 -11.95
CA ILE A 301 11.37 5.04 -11.83
C ILE A 301 11.67 3.99 -10.75
N ALA A 302 10.99 4.06 -9.62
CA ALA A 302 11.11 3.06 -8.56
C ALA A 302 10.66 1.66 -9.05
N ARG A 303 9.61 1.59 -9.88
CA ARG A 303 9.15 0.34 -10.48
C ARG A 303 10.16 -0.21 -11.49
N LEU A 304 10.74 0.63 -12.34
CA LEU A 304 11.82 0.25 -13.24
C LEU A 304 12.97 -0.40 -12.45
N LYS A 305 13.41 0.25 -11.39
CA LYS A 305 14.47 -0.28 -10.51
C LYS A 305 14.08 -1.63 -9.87
N ARG A 306 12.87 -1.74 -9.31
CA ARG A 306 12.39 -2.99 -8.67
C ARG A 306 12.28 -4.16 -9.65
N LEU A 307 11.78 -3.91 -10.87
CA LEU A 307 11.59 -4.95 -11.89
C LEU A 307 12.91 -5.46 -12.46
N THR A 308 13.92 -4.61 -12.55
CA THR A 308 15.10 -4.88 -13.36
C THR A 308 16.40 -4.99 -12.58
N GLY A 309 16.42 -4.46 -11.35
CA GLY A 309 17.65 -4.33 -10.57
C GLY A 309 18.62 -3.25 -11.09
N ILE A 310 18.25 -2.48 -12.13
CA ILE A 310 19.07 -1.38 -12.66
C ILE A 310 19.35 -0.36 -11.54
N ASP A 311 20.59 0.10 -11.47
CA ASP A 311 20.93 1.17 -10.53
C ASP A 311 20.56 2.53 -11.10
N ILE A 312 19.78 3.31 -10.32
CA ILE A 312 19.32 4.64 -10.71
C ILE A 312 19.63 5.63 -9.60
N THR A 313 20.41 6.64 -9.94
CA THR A 313 20.73 7.77 -9.08
C THR A 313 19.73 8.91 -9.30
N TYR A 314 18.99 9.29 -8.27
CA TYR A 314 18.10 10.45 -8.32
C TYR A 314 18.87 11.74 -8.05
N LYS A 315 18.86 12.67 -9.01
CA LYS A 315 19.56 13.95 -8.93
C LYS A 315 18.58 15.10 -8.96
N LYS A 316 18.37 15.72 -7.80
CA LYS A 316 17.50 16.92 -7.66
C LYS A 316 18.25 18.16 -8.13
N TYR A 317 17.59 18.95 -8.97
CA TYR A 317 18.07 20.26 -9.41
C TYR A 317 17.27 21.36 -8.72
N LYS A 318 17.92 22.52 -8.54
CA LYS A 318 17.32 23.65 -7.82
C LYS A 318 16.16 24.31 -8.59
N ASN A 319 16.27 24.35 -9.92
CA ASN A 319 15.31 24.98 -10.83
C ASN A 319 15.45 24.37 -12.23
N VAL A 320 14.54 24.75 -13.12
CA VAL A 320 14.46 24.24 -14.49
C VAL A 320 15.71 24.60 -15.31
N GLU A 321 16.30 25.80 -15.08
CA GLU A 321 17.49 26.26 -15.80
C GLU A 321 18.71 25.37 -15.48
N SER A 322 18.89 24.99 -14.21
CA SER A 322 20.00 24.10 -13.81
C SER A 322 19.79 22.66 -14.32
N LEU A 323 18.54 22.20 -14.38
CA LEU A 323 18.19 20.91 -15.01
C LEU A 323 18.47 20.95 -16.51
N GLN A 324 18.07 22.04 -17.20
CA GLN A 324 18.31 22.21 -18.64
C GLN A 324 19.82 22.20 -18.98
N GLN A 325 20.66 22.83 -18.14
CA GLN A 325 22.11 22.78 -18.33
C GLN A 325 22.64 21.35 -18.22
N ALA A 326 22.18 20.59 -17.24
CA ALA A 326 22.59 19.20 -17.05
C ALA A 326 22.09 18.29 -18.21
N ILE A 327 20.89 18.53 -18.74
CA ILE A 327 20.37 17.84 -19.94
C ILE A 327 21.25 18.15 -21.16
N ASN A 328 21.61 19.41 -21.39
CA ASN A 328 22.47 19.81 -22.51
C ASN A 328 23.87 19.18 -22.41
N ASN A 329 24.37 19.00 -21.17
CA ASN A 329 25.66 18.36 -20.90
C ASN A 329 25.57 16.81 -20.93
N LYS A 330 24.38 16.22 -21.14
CA LYS A 330 24.13 14.77 -21.05
C LYS A 330 24.49 14.15 -19.70
N GLU A 331 24.31 14.90 -18.62
CA GLU A 331 24.50 14.43 -17.23
C GLU A 331 23.25 13.75 -16.68
N VAL A 332 22.14 13.73 -17.43
CA VAL A 332 20.85 13.14 -17.08
C VAL A 332 20.50 12.10 -18.14
N ASP A 333 20.23 10.88 -17.75
CA ASP A 333 19.82 9.80 -18.66
C ASP A 333 18.30 9.73 -18.83
N ILE A 334 17.54 10.02 -17.77
CA ILE A 334 16.09 9.95 -17.71
C ILE A 334 15.53 11.24 -17.11
N TYR A 335 14.46 11.76 -17.71
CA TYR A 335 13.78 12.97 -17.26
C TYR A 335 12.26 12.86 -17.49
N PHE A 336 11.44 13.34 -16.55
CA PHE A 336 9.99 13.47 -16.70
C PHE A 336 9.65 14.89 -17.16
N ASN A 337 8.95 15.04 -18.28
CA ASN A 337 8.78 16.32 -18.98
C ASN A 337 7.63 17.20 -18.45
N TYR A 338 7.37 17.19 -17.14
CA TYR A 338 6.45 18.14 -16.52
C TYR A 338 6.86 19.60 -16.82
N PHE A 339 8.15 19.87 -16.69
CA PHE A 339 8.73 21.13 -17.15
C PHE A 339 9.19 21.00 -18.61
N ASP A 340 8.86 22.02 -19.44
CA ASP A 340 9.19 22.05 -20.86
C ASP A 340 10.68 22.32 -21.10
N ALA A 341 11.48 21.29 -20.92
CA ALA A 341 12.92 21.35 -21.22
C ALA A 341 13.19 21.07 -22.71
N SER A 342 14.23 21.70 -23.28
CA SER A 342 14.71 21.37 -24.62
C SER A 342 15.47 20.04 -24.59
N LEU A 343 15.00 19.06 -25.36
CA LEU A 343 15.44 17.66 -25.28
C LEU A 343 16.20 17.20 -26.52
N THR A 344 17.19 17.97 -26.97
CA THR A 344 18.05 17.55 -28.10
C THR A 344 18.87 16.31 -27.71
N GLY A 345 18.70 15.23 -28.47
CA GLY A 345 19.37 13.95 -28.23
C GLY A 345 18.66 13.03 -27.22
N TYR A 346 17.39 13.32 -26.92
CA TYR A 346 16.51 12.46 -26.12
C TYR A 346 15.36 11.93 -26.96
N THR A 347 14.83 10.77 -26.56
CA THR A 347 13.65 10.13 -27.16
C THR A 347 12.56 10.02 -26.10
N ASN A 348 11.36 10.50 -26.44
CA ASN A 348 10.22 10.45 -25.53
C ASN A 348 9.58 9.08 -25.54
N THR A 349 9.26 8.57 -24.36
CA THR A 349 8.46 7.34 -24.20
C THR A 349 7.03 7.56 -24.68
N VAL A 350 6.22 6.50 -24.74
CA VAL A 350 4.78 6.63 -24.77
C VAL A 350 4.32 7.38 -23.51
N SER A 351 3.20 8.11 -23.62
CA SER A 351 2.64 8.77 -22.44
C SER A 351 2.17 7.71 -21.42
N PRO A 352 2.57 7.79 -20.16
CA PRO A 352 2.11 6.88 -19.13
C PRO A 352 0.63 7.06 -18.78
N PHE A 353 0.05 8.25 -19.00
CA PHE A 353 -1.34 8.58 -18.66
C PHE A 353 -1.87 9.74 -19.49
N VAL A 354 -3.19 9.92 -19.48
CA VAL A 354 -3.86 11.08 -20.10
C VAL A 354 -3.83 12.24 -19.11
N GLU A 355 -3.30 13.38 -19.55
CA GLU A 355 -3.16 14.54 -18.70
C GLU A 355 -4.41 15.42 -18.74
N GLU A 356 -4.92 15.76 -17.55
CA GLU A 356 -6.04 16.68 -17.37
C GLU A 356 -5.56 17.97 -16.69
N TYR A 357 -6.13 19.10 -17.09
CA TYR A 357 -5.97 20.38 -16.41
C TYR A 357 -7.32 20.92 -15.93
N VAL A 358 -7.26 21.79 -14.94
CA VAL A 358 -8.44 22.47 -14.38
C VAL A 358 -8.28 23.99 -14.50
N ILE A 359 -9.40 24.65 -14.76
CA ILE A 359 -9.51 26.10 -14.65
C ILE A 359 -10.16 26.43 -13.33
N LEU A 360 -9.46 27.18 -12.50
CA LEU A 360 -9.86 27.52 -11.15
C LEU A 360 -10.29 28.99 -11.09
N ARG A 361 -11.33 29.24 -10.30
CA ARG A 361 -11.84 30.57 -10.00
C ARG A 361 -11.91 30.77 -8.48
N ASN A 362 -11.54 31.94 -7.99
CA ASN A 362 -11.81 32.33 -6.61
C ASN A 362 -13.19 33.00 -6.48
N ASN A 363 -13.66 33.18 -5.24
CA ASN A 363 -15.00 33.74 -4.98
C ASN A 363 -15.20 35.20 -5.43
N LYS A 364 -14.12 35.93 -5.71
CA LYS A 364 -14.17 37.34 -6.18
C LYS A 364 -14.29 37.43 -7.68
N ASN A 365 -13.72 36.50 -8.42
CA ASN A 365 -13.82 36.44 -9.86
C ASN A 365 -15.20 35.93 -10.28
N LYS A 366 -15.91 36.63 -11.13
CA LYS A 366 -17.25 36.27 -11.65
C LYS A 366 -17.22 35.63 -13.02
N GLU A 367 -16.04 35.48 -13.60
CA GLU A 367 -15.91 34.87 -14.92
C GLU A 367 -16.31 33.40 -14.86
N ASN A 368 -16.94 32.93 -15.91
CA ASN A 368 -17.25 31.52 -16.10
C ASN A 368 -16.60 31.04 -17.41
N VAL A 369 -16.23 29.75 -17.42
CA VAL A 369 -15.66 29.07 -18.59
C VAL A 369 -16.29 27.69 -18.66
N THR A 370 -16.94 27.41 -19.76
CA THR A 370 -17.61 26.11 -20.02
C THR A 370 -17.00 25.41 -21.24
N THR A 371 -16.26 26.15 -22.07
CA THR A 371 -15.52 25.61 -23.21
C THR A 371 -14.11 26.20 -23.25
N PHE A 372 -13.20 25.55 -23.97
CA PHE A 372 -11.81 26.02 -24.12
C PHE A 372 -11.74 27.35 -24.88
N GLU A 373 -12.61 27.56 -25.85
CA GLU A 373 -12.68 28.77 -26.68
C GLU A 373 -13.03 30.02 -25.87
N GLU A 374 -13.77 29.88 -24.78
CA GLU A 374 -14.14 30.99 -23.89
C GLU A 374 -12.97 31.54 -23.07
N LEU A 375 -11.81 30.92 -23.12
CA LEU A 375 -10.57 31.46 -22.59
C LEU A 375 -10.06 32.68 -23.41
N LYS A 376 -10.56 32.87 -24.61
CA LYS A 376 -10.17 33.98 -25.47
C LYS A 376 -10.25 35.31 -24.72
N GLU A 377 -9.14 36.07 -24.76
CA GLU A 377 -8.99 37.42 -24.15
C GLU A 377 -9.09 37.43 -22.60
N LYS A 378 -9.29 36.29 -21.95
CA LYS A 378 -9.30 36.22 -20.48
C LYS A 378 -7.87 36.21 -19.93
N ASN A 379 -7.70 36.84 -18.77
CA ASN A 379 -6.44 36.80 -18.04
C ASN A 379 -6.34 35.49 -17.25
N ILE A 380 -5.34 34.68 -17.57
CA ILE A 380 -5.10 33.41 -16.90
C ILE A 380 -3.69 33.32 -16.30
N ASN A 381 -3.58 32.94 -15.06
CA ASN A 381 -2.32 32.64 -14.41
C ASN A 381 -1.93 31.18 -14.69
N VAL A 382 -0.71 30.95 -15.12
CA VAL A 382 -0.14 29.63 -15.35
C VAL A 382 1.25 29.53 -14.73
N LEU A 383 1.68 28.33 -14.39
CA LEU A 383 3.05 28.11 -13.91
C LEU A 383 4.01 28.16 -15.11
N SER A 384 5.07 28.97 -14.99
CA SER A 384 6.08 29.14 -16.04
C SER A 384 6.88 27.86 -16.29
N ASN A 385 7.40 27.75 -17.52
CA ASN A 385 8.25 26.63 -17.94
C ASN A 385 7.60 25.24 -17.78
N THR A 386 6.26 25.14 -17.81
CA THR A 386 5.55 23.84 -17.77
C THR A 386 5.04 23.47 -19.16
N ALA A 387 4.90 22.15 -19.39
CA ALA A 387 4.30 21.64 -20.62
C ALA A 387 2.86 22.16 -20.81
N LEU A 388 2.08 22.28 -19.73
CA LEU A 388 0.75 22.89 -19.74
C LEU A 388 0.81 24.38 -20.16
N GLY A 389 1.73 25.15 -19.62
CA GLY A 389 1.93 26.55 -20.01
C GLY A 389 2.25 26.70 -21.49
N LYS A 390 3.10 25.85 -22.04
CA LYS A 390 3.42 25.80 -23.47
C LYS A 390 2.20 25.42 -24.33
N TYR A 391 1.45 24.38 -23.89
CA TYR A 391 0.21 23.98 -24.56
C TYR A 391 -0.80 25.11 -24.65
N LEU A 392 -1.03 25.83 -23.56
CA LEU A 392 -1.97 26.94 -23.51
C LEU A 392 -1.51 28.11 -24.41
N LYS A 393 -0.22 28.43 -24.45
CA LYS A 393 0.34 29.45 -25.36
C LYS A 393 0.12 29.11 -26.83
N ALA A 394 0.24 27.82 -27.17
CA ALA A 394 0.09 27.37 -28.55
C ALA A 394 -1.38 27.27 -29.00
N ASN A 395 -2.30 26.96 -28.10
CA ASN A 395 -3.67 26.57 -28.47
C ASN A 395 -4.75 27.52 -27.97
N SER A 396 -4.53 28.28 -26.89
CA SER A 396 -5.51 29.24 -26.40
C SER A 396 -5.24 30.66 -26.97
N LYS A 397 -6.29 31.48 -27.03
CA LYS A 397 -6.19 32.91 -27.31
C LYS A 397 -6.32 33.75 -26.04
N ALA A 398 -5.96 33.19 -24.89
CA ALA A 398 -5.99 33.84 -23.58
C ALA A 398 -4.81 34.79 -23.40
N ASN A 399 -4.97 35.76 -22.50
CA ASN A 399 -3.87 36.59 -22.01
C ASN A 399 -3.14 35.82 -20.91
N ILE A 400 -2.06 35.15 -21.26
CA ILE A 400 -1.33 34.25 -20.35
C ILE A 400 -0.36 35.05 -19.49
N ILE A 401 -0.50 34.93 -18.16
CA ILE A 401 0.36 35.56 -17.16
C ILE A 401 1.15 34.44 -16.47
N GLU A 402 2.43 34.32 -16.80
CA GLU A 402 3.29 33.32 -16.22
C GLU A 402 3.75 33.69 -14.81
N LYS A 403 3.71 32.71 -13.91
CA LYS A 403 4.17 32.84 -12.53
C LYS A 403 5.28 31.81 -12.29
N ASN A 404 6.34 32.22 -11.62
CA ASN A 404 7.50 31.37 -11.41
C ASN A 404 7.31 30.35 -10.24
N LYS A 405 6.35 30.62 -9.36
CA LYS A 405 6.09 29.81 -8.17
C LYS A 405 4.59 29.54 -8.02
N LEU A 406 4.26 28.39 -7.49
CA LEU A 406 2.88 27.97 -7.24
C LEU A 406 2.12 28.97 -6.33
N GLU A 407 2.79 29.56 -5.33
CA GLU A 407 2.22 30.56 -4.43
C GLU A 407 1.89 31.88 -5.11
N GLU A 408 2.46 32.15 -6.27
CA GLU A 408 2.22 33.37 -7.03
C GLU A 408 0.95 33.29 -7.87
N LEU A 409 0.47 32.08 -8.16
CA LEU A 409 -0.77 31.87 -8.92
C LEU A 409 -1.98 32.48 -8.21
N THR A 410 -1.96 32.54 -6.88
CA THR A 410 -3.08 32.97 -6.02
C THR A 410 -2.97 34.43 -5.54
N LYS A 411 -2.00 35.22 -6.05
CA LYS A 411 -1.78 36.62 -5.60
C LYS A 411 -2.76 37.63 -6.14
N ASP A 412 -3.43 37.32 -7.24
CA ASP A 412 -4.43 38.16 -7.88
C ASP A 412 -5.74 37.37 -8.09
N ASP A 413 -6.76 38.05 -8.64
CA ASP A 413 -8.08 37.45 -8.85
C ASP A 413 -8.28 36.88 -10.27
N ASN A 414 -7.21 36.67 -11.05
CA ASN A 414 -7.27 36.03 -12.35
C ASN A 414 -7.71 34.58 -12.28
N LEU A 415 -8.19 34.03 -13.38
CA LEU A 415 -8.37 32.59 -13.52
C LEU A 415 -7.00 31.88 -13.41
N ILE A 416 -6.97 30.73 -12.78
CA ILE A 416 -5.77 29.88 -12.71
C ILE A 416 -5.99 28.66 -13.59
N VAL A 417 -5.06 28.37 -14.48
CA VAL A 417 -5.04 27.10 -15.21
C VAL A 417 -3.87 26.26 -14.71
N ILE A 418 -4.19 25.09 -14.17
CA ILE A 418 -3.22 24.23 -13.51
C ILE A 418 -3.54 22.75 -13.78
N ASP A 419 -2.52 21.93 -13.76
CA ASP A 419 -2.61 20.49 -13.76
C ASP A 419 -3.57 19.95 -12.69
N LYS A 420 -4.40 19.00 -13.05
CA LYS A 420 -5.45 18.46 -12.17
C LYS A 420 -4.88 17.75 -10.95
N GLU A 421 -3.81 16.97 -11.10
CA GLU A 421 -3.19 16.27 -9.96
C GLU A 421 -2.55 17.26 -8.99
N VAL A 422 -1.91 18.33 -9.50
CA VAL A 422 -1.39 19.41 -8.67
C VAL A 422 -2.52 20.12 -7.91
N TYR A 423 -3.64 20.42 -8.60
CA TYR A 423 -4.82 20.98 -7.94
C TYR A 423 -5.35 20.05 -6.84
N LEU A 424 -5.56 18.78 -7.13
CA LEU A 424 -6.09 17.80 -6.15
C LEU A 424 -5.19 17.67 -4.93
N TYR A 425 -3.89 17.70 -5.11
CA TYR A 425 -2.91 17.66 -4.03
C TYR A 425 -2.98 18.89 -3.12
N TYR A 426 -3.14 20.08 -3.71
CA TYR A 426 -3.12 21.36 -2.98
C TYR A 426 -4.50 21.96 -2.71
N ARG A 427 -5.61 21.30 -3.08
CA ARG A 427 -6.98 21.85 -2.99
C ARG A 427 -7.38 22.31 -1.58
N ASN A 428 -6.95 21.60 -0.54
CA ASN A 428 -7.29 21.90 0.86
C ASN A 428 -6.29 22.88 1.52
N THR A 429 -5.22 23.25 0.82
CA THR A 429 -4.17 24.14 1.32
C THR A 429 -4.07 25.39 0.46
N LYS A 430 -3.27 25.37 -0.60
CA LYS A 430 -3.02 26.55 -1.46
C LYS A 430 -4.24 27.01 -2.24
N PHE A 431 -5.11 26.08 -2.66
CA PHE A 431 -6.30 26.37 -3.47
C PHE A 431 -7.62 26.25 -2.70
N SER A 432 -7.60 26.29 -1.37
CA SER A 432 -8.80 26.14 -0.52
C SER A 432 -9.90 27.18 -0.76
N LYS A 433 -9.58 28.32 -1.40
CA LYS A 433 -10.52 29.40 -1.77
C LYS A 433 -10.90 29.39 -3.25
N TYR A 434 -10.49 28.37 -3.98
CA TYR A 434 -10.70 28.24 -5.42
C TYR A 434 -11.58 27.05 -5.72
N GLU A 435 -12.46 27.21 -6.72
CA GLU A 435 -13.31 26.15 -7.24
C GLU A 435 -12.95 25.83 -8.70
N PRO A 436 -12.96 24.57 -9.11
CA PRO A 436 -12.77 24.19 -10.50
C PRO A 436 -14.07 24.49 -11.28
N ILE A 437 -13.97 25.31 -12.32
CA ILE A 437 -15.10 25.66 -13.19
C ILE A 437 -15.06 24.94 -14.53
N TYR A 438 -13.92 24.43 -14.94
CA TYR A 438 -13.74 23.68 -16.18
C TYR A 438 -12.62 22.66 -16.03
N THR A 439 -12.78 21.51 -16.66
CA THR A 439 -11.74 20.45 -16.74
C THR A 439 -11.67 19.94 -18.17
N ALA A 440 -10.47 19.78 -18.69
CA ALA A 440 -10.24 19.19 -20.01
C ALA A 440 -8.91 18.43 -20.04
N THR A 441 -8.75 17.63 -21.09
CA THR A 441 -7.50 16.92 -21.36
C THR A 441 -6.54 17.79 -22.16
N MET A 442 -5.26 17.63 -21.93
CA MET A 442 -4.19 18.23 -22.71
C MET A 442 -3.84 17.31 -23.88
N SER A 443 -3.68 17.85 -25.09
CA SER A 443 -3.32 17.03 -26.25
C SER A 443 -1.85 16.58 -26.27
N ASN A 444 -1.00 17.22 -25.49
CA ASN A 444 0.41 16.88 -25.33
C ASN A 444 0.63 16.27 -23.94
N ASP A 445 0.52 14.96 -23.87
CA ASP A 445 0.68 14.22 -22.61
C ASP A 445 2.11 14.32 -22.06
N TYR A 446 2.23 14.14 -20.74
CA TYR A 446 3.54 13.98 -20.12
C TYR A 446 4.19 12.66 -20.53
N THR A 447 5.50 12.70 -20.73
CA THR A 447 6.31 11.53 -21.10
C THR A 447 7.58 11.49 -20.27
N PHE A 448 8.22 10.34 -20.24
CA PHE A 448 9.62 10.27 -19.85
C PHE A 448 10.49 10.44 -21.09
N SER A 449 11.54 11.22 -20.96
CA SER A 449 12.55 11.41 -22.01
C SER A 449 13.81 10.67 -21.61
N ILE A 450 14.32 9.84 -22.51
CA ILE A 450 15.50 9.01 -22.27
C ILE A 450 16.56 9.39 -23.29
N LEU A 451 17.83 9.44 -22.86
CA LEU A 451 18.96 9.75 -23.72
C LEU A 451 18.97 8.79 -24.92
N SER A 452 18.96 9.32 -26.15
CA SER A 452 18.75 8.52 -27.38
C SER A 452 19.85 7.46 -27.64
N SER A 453 21.03 7.59 -27.00
CA SER A 453 22.07 6.57 -27.03
C SER A 453 21.71 5.31 -26.23
N ASP A 454 20.70 5.38 -25.34
CA ASP A 454 20.28 4.29 -24.45
C ASP A 454 18.98 3.63 -24.95
N SER A 455 19.00 3.17 -26.21
CA SER A 455 17.83 2.58 -26.86
C SER A 455 17.26 1.35 -26.14
N ASP A 456 18.10 0.55 -25.49
CA ASP A 456 17.67 -0.64 -24.77
C ASP A 456 16.91 -0.28 -23.50
N LEU A 457 17.40 0.71 -22.74
CA LEU A 457 16.67 1.28 -21.61
C LEU A 457 15.34 1.92 -22.05
N TYR A 458 15.34 2.66 -23.15
CA TYR A 458 14.14 3.24 -23.73
C TYR A 458 13.09 2.18 -24.07
N ASN A 459 13.48 1.10 -24.74
CA ASN A 459 12.57 0.02 -25.11
C ASN A 459 12.03 -0.71 -23.88
N LEU A 460 12.87 -0.98 -22.89
CA LEU A 460 12.47 -1.60 -21.62
C LEU A 460 11.50 -0.72 -20.84
N PHE A 461 11.79 0.56 -20.74
CA PHE A 461 10.93 1.46 -19.98
C PHE A 461 9.58 1.70 -20.68
N ASN A 462 9.57 1.81 -22.02
CA ASN A 462 8.32 1.82 -22.78
C ASN A 462 7.48 0.56 -22.56
N PHE A 463 8.12 -0.61 -22.55
CA PHE A 463 7.44 -1.87 -22.26
C PHE A 463 6.80 -1.82 -20.85
N ILE A 464 7.54 -1.37 -19.83
CA ILE A 464 7.02 -1.25 -18.46
C ILE A 464 5.85 -0.26 -18.41
N ILE A 465 5.96 0.90 -19.07
CA ILE A 465 4.88 1.91 -19.11
C ILE A 465 3.63 1.35 -19.81
N THR A 466 3.84 0.63 -20.92
CA THR A 466 2.73 0.09 -21.73
C THR A 466 2.01 -1.06 -21.04
N THR A 467 2.72 -1.87 -20.25
CA THR A 467 2.17 -3.08 -19.63
C THR A 467 1.69 -2.89 -18.20
N ASN A 468 1.66 -1.66 -17.69
CA ASN A 468 1.20 -1.38 -16.34
C ASN A 468 0.17 -0.24 -16.33
N SER A 469 -0.85 -0.39 -15.49
CA SER A 469 -1.90 0.60 -15.34
C SER A 469 -1.41 1.88 -14.64
N TYR A 470 -1.68 3.05 -15.22
CA TYR A 470 -1.47 4.34 -14.59
C TYR A 470 -2.10 4.45 -13.20
N TYR A 471 -3.31 3.89 -13.06
CA TYR A 471 -4.02 3.91 -11.78
C TYR A 471 -3.20 3.35 -10.63
N ASN A 472 -2.51 2.23 -10.84
CA ASN A 472 -1.66 1.61 -9.83
C ASN A 472 -0.46 2.51 -9.47
N TYR A 473 0.20 3.11 -10.46
CA TYR A 473 1.31 4.04 -10.23
C TYR A 473 0.86 5.30 -9.52
N ARG A 474 -0.31 5.84 -9.92
CA ARG A 474 -0.88 7.01 -9.28
C ARG A 474 -1.17 6.77 -7.79
N ILE A 475 -1.86 5.69 -7.46
CA ILE A 475 -2.15 5.33 -6.05
C ILE A 475 -0.86 5.11 -5.27
N SER A 476 0.07 4.31 -5.81
CA SER A 476 1.33 4.01 -5.13
C SER A 476 2.16 5.28 -4.92
N GLY A 477 2.28 6.14 -5.95
CA GLY A 477 2.99 7.41 -5.86
C GLY A 477 2.36 8.38 -4.86
N LEU A 478 1.03 8.51 -4.83
CA LEU A 478 0.34 9.34 -3.84
C LEU A 478 0.47 8.78 -2.43
N ASN A 479 0.40 7.46 -2.27
CA ASN A 479 0.61 6.81 -0.98
C ASN A 479 2.03 7.03 -0.46
N SER A 480 3.05 7.04 -1.33
CA SER A 480 4.43 7.35 -0.93
C SER A 480 4.58 8.75 -0.34
N LEU A 481 3.76 9.73 -0.79
CA LEU A 481 3.72 11.07 -0.21
C LEU A 481 3.02 11.10 1.15
N ASN A 482 1.99 10.27 1.35
CA ASN A 482 1.20 10.22 2.58
C ASN A 482 1.85 9.36 3.66
N LEU A 483 2.59 8.31 3.30
CA LEU A 483 3.28 7.45 4.25
C LEU A 483 4.26 8.23 5.14
N SER A 484 4.92 9.25 4.60
CA SER A 484 5.79 10.13 5.38
C SER A 484 5.04 10.98 6.42
N LEU A 485 3.78 11.31 6.16
CA LEU A 485 2.91 12.02 7.12
C LEU A 485 2.38 11.05 8.18
N VAL A 486 2.07 9.81 7.79
CA VAL A 486 1.61 8.74 8.69
C VAL A 486 2.74 8.26 9.59
N ASP A 487 3.96 8.11 9.07
CA ASP A 487 5.12 7.73 9.90
C ASP A 487 5.46 8.79 10.95
N ARG A 488 5.32 10.08 10.65
CA ARG A 488 5.49 11.14 11.66
C ARG A 488 4.40 11.09 12.74
N THR A 489 3.13 10.96 12.36
CA THR A 489 2.02 10.86 13.32
C THR A 489 2.08 9.55 14.10
N SER A 490 2.46 8.43 13.48
CA SER A 490 2.58 7.14 14.16
C SER A 490 3.73 7.09 15.15
N PHE A 491 4.86 7.78 14.91
CA PHE A 491 5.93 7.90 15.88
C PHE A 491 5.52 8.77 17.08
N GLU A 492 4.82 9.87 16.87
CA GLU A 492 4.29 10.70 17.96
C GLU A 492 3.18 9.97 18.73
N GLU A 493 2.27 9.28 18.07
CA GLU A 493 1.24 8.45 18.71
C GLU A 493 1.86 7.24 19.41
N LEU A 494 2.84 6.56 18.82
CA LEU A 494 3.57 5.46 19.44
C LEU A 494 4.33 5.96 20.69
N TYR A 495 4.96 7.13 20.63
CA TYR A 495 5.63 7.75 21.77
C TYR A 495 4.64 8.07 22.89
N LEU A 496 3.47 8.62 22.61
CA LEU A 496 2.42 8.89 23.59
C LEU A 496 1.86 7.60 24.20
N ILE A 497 1.68 6.53 23.41
CA ILE A 497 1.27 5.21 23.89
C ILE A 497 2.33 4.61 24.81
N VAL A 498 3.60 4.63 24.42
CA VAL A 498 4.73 4.15 25.23
C VAL A 498 4.87 4.97 26.52
N LEU A 499 4.73 6.29 26.43
CA LEU A 499 4.72 7.17 27.59
C LEU A 499 3.54 6.85 28.55
N GLY A 500 2.36 6.59 28.01
CA GLY A 500 1.17 6.17 28.77
C GLY A 500 1.38 4.81 29.46
N ILE A 501 1.96 3.84 28.78
CA ILE A 501 2.27 2.51 29.30
C ILE A 501 3.29 2.59 30.46
N ILE A 502 4.21 3.57 30.44
CA ILE A 502 5.21 3.77 31.50
C ILE A 502 4.62 4.60 32.66
N LEU A 503 3.91 5.70 32.36
CA LEU A 503 3.36 6.60 33.38
C LEU A 503 2.21 5.99 34.19
N LEU A 504 1.32 5.24 33.56
CA LEU A 504 0.16 4.65 34.23
C LEU A 504 0.55 3.70 35.39
N PRO A 505 1.46 2.73 35.21
CA PRO A 505 1.96 1.88 36.29
C PRO A 505 2.67 2.67 37.39
N LEU A 506 3.44 3.71 37.04
CA LEU A 506 4.11 4.59 37.99
C LEU A 506 3.11 5.33 38.88
N LEU A 507 2.04 5.86 38.30
CA LEU A 507 0.95 6.51 39.05
C LEU A 507 0.22 5.53 39.97
N ILE A 508 -0.05 4.30 39.50
CA ILE A 508 -0.67 3.23 40.31
C ILE A 508 0.26 2.87 41.49
N LEU A 509 1.56 2.72 41.25
CA LEU A 509 2.54 2.44 42.31
C LEU A 509 2.63 3.56 43.33
N LEU A 510 2.57 4.82 42.88
CA LEU A 510 2.56 6.00 43.75
C LEU A 510 1.28 6.02 44.62
N ALA A 511 0.12 5.77 43.99
CA ALA A 511 -1.16 5.71 44.71
C ALA A 511 -1.16 4.58 45.76
N LEU A 512 -0.68 3.38 45.41
CA LEU A 512 -0.53 2.26 46.34
C LEU A 512 0.43 2.60 47.50
N TYR A 513 1.56 3.27 47.19
CA TYR A 513 2.50 3.73 48.22
C TYR A 513 1.83 4.70 49.20
N LEU A 514 1.06 5.69 48.71
CA LEU A 514 0.35 6.66 49.53
C LEU A 514 -0.72 5.99 50.39
N ILE A 515 -1.49 5.04 49.84
CA ILE A 515 -2.49 4.26 50.58
C ILE A 515 -1.82 3.44 51.70
N LEU A 516 -0.72 2.76 51.40
CA LEU A 516 0.02 1.97 52.39
C LEU A 516 0.64 2.85 53.48
N LYS A 517 1.16 4.03 53.11
CA LYS A 517 1.68 5.03 54.06
C LYS A 517 0.58 5.54 54.99
N ASN A 518 -0.58 5.87 54.45
CA ASN A 518 -1.73 6.31 55.27
C ASN A 518 -2.27 5.20 56.20
N ARG A 519 -2.35 3.95 55.70
CA ARG A 519 -2.73 2.81 56.55
C ARG A 519 -1.75 2.55 57.69
N LYS A 520 -0.43 2.74 57.45
CA LYS A 520 0.59 2.64 58.51
C LYS A 520 0.42 3.78 59.54
N LYS A 521 0.14 5.00 59.10
CA LYS A 521 -0.10 6.16 59.99
C LYS A 521 -1.31 5.90 60.87
N GLN A 522 -2.45 5.46 60.29
CA GLN A 522 -3.64 5.12 61.04
C GLN A 522 -3.45 3.97 62.05
N LYS A 523 -2.70 2.92 61.67
CA LYS A 523 -2.38 1.84 62.60
C LYS A 523 -1.51 2.28 63.77
N LYS A 524 -0.58 3.25 63.56
CA LYS A 524 0.25 3.82 64.61
C LYS A 524 -0.61 4.64 65.59
N VAL A 525 -1.52 5.50 65.09
CA VAL A 525 -2.45 6.28 65.92
C VAL A 525 -3.34 5.36 66.73
N ARG A 526 -3.98 4.34 66.15
CA ARG A 526 -4.82 3.37 66.86
C ARG A 526 -4.04 2.60 67.95
N LYS A 527 -2.78 2.30 67.72
CA LYS A 527 -1.94 1.59 68.72
C LYS A 527 -1.53 2.50 69.86
N GLU A 528 -1.31 3.81 69.64
CA GLU A 528 -1.04 4.83 70.66
C GLU A 528 -2.30 5.07 71.49
N ASP A 529 -3.47 5.22 70.88
CA ASP A 529 -4.75 5.38 71.58
C ASP A 529 -5.07 4.14 72.43
N ARG A 530 -4.84 2.94 71.93
CA ARG A 530 -5.05 1.73 72.70
C ARG A 530 -4.14 1.66 73.94
N ARG A 531 -2.87 2.09 73.84
CA ARG A 531 -1.92 2.16 74.95
C ARG A 531 -2.31 3.22 75.98
N LYS A 532 -2.86 4.36 75.50
CA LYS A 532 -3.22 5.49 76.36
C LYS A 532 -4.51 5.25 77.15
N TYR A 533 -5.51 4.55 76.57
CA TYR A 533 -6.85 4.45 77.10
C TYR A 533 -7.31 3.03 77.46
N THR A 534 -6.43 2.02 77.34
CA THR A 534 -6.75 0.62 77.66
C THR A 534 -5.68 0.01 78.53
N ASP A 535 -6.08 -0.70 79.56
CA ASP A 535 -5.18 -1.49 80.39
C ASP A 535 -4.59 -2.69 79.60
N ILE A 536 -3.29 -2.87 79.70
CA ILE A 536 -2.55 -3.84 78.86
C ILE A 536 -2.84 -5.31 79.25
N LEU A 537 -3.10 -5.55 80.52
CA LEU A 537 -3.33 -6.90 81.04
C LEU A 537 -4.77 -7.36 80.82
N THR A 538 -5.73 -6.51 81.16
CA THR A 538 -7.14 -6.88 81.16
C THR A 538 -7.87 -6.51 79.87
N SER A 539 -7.25 -5.66 78.99
CA SER A 539 -7.88 -5.08 77.79
C SER A 539 -9.10 -4.22 78.06
N LEU A 540 -9.38 -3.91 79.34
CA LEU A 540 -10.44 -3.01 79.75
C LEU A 540 -10.02 -1.54 79.59
N LYS A 541 -10.99 -0.60 79.65
CA LYS A 541 -10.70 0.85 79.63
C LYS A 541 -10.05 1.21 80.96
N ASN A 542 -8.94 1.98 80.87
CA ASN A 542 -8.20 2.40 82.05
C ASN A 542 -8.70 3.76 82.58
N ARG A 543 -8.12 4.21 83.72
CA ARG A 543 -8.46 5.48 84.38
C ARG A 543 -8.38 6.70 83.46
N ASN A 544 -7.45 6.72 82.44
CA ASN A 544 -7.37 7.82 81.51
C ASN A 544 -8.60 7.92 80.59
N TYR A 545 -9.14 6.77 80.21
CA TYR A 545 -10.38 6.70 79.41
C TYR A 545 -11.57 7.21 80.24
N LEU A 546 -11.65 6.80 81.48
CA LEU A 546 -12.69 7.28 82.43
C LEU A 546 -12.64 8.83 82.58
N ASN A 547 -11.46 9.34 82.88
CA ASN A 547 -11.27 10.79 83.09
C ASN A 547 -11.60 11.59 81.81
N LEU A 548 -11.33 11.07 80.63
CA LEU A 548 -11.67 11.72 79.35
C LEU A 548 -13.18 11.72 79.08
N ASN A 549 -13.86 10.66 79.40
CA ASN A 549 -15.28 10.49 79.06
C ASN A 549 -16.22 10.94 80.19
N MET A 550 -15.78 11.08 81.43
CA MET A 550 -16.60 11.50 82.57
C MET A 550 -17.32 12.83 82.33
N PRO A 551 -16.64 13.90 81.83
CA PRO A 551 -17.37 15.17 81.53
C PRO A 551 -18.40 15.01 80.40
N ILE A 552 -18.16 14.09 79.46
CA ILE A 552 -19.07 13.79 78.34
C ILE A 552 -20.33 13.09 78.88
N TRP A 553 -20.16 12.15 79.79
CA TRP A 553 -21.23 11.41 80.40
C TRP A 553 -22.03 12.29 81.34
N GLU A 554 -21.39 13.15 82.17
CA GLU A 554 -22.06 14.11 83.06
C GLU A 554 -22.95 15.10 82.31
N ASN A 555 -22.52 15.54 81.11
CA ASN A 555 -23.29 16.42 80.25
C ASN A 555 -24.25 15.70 79.29
N SER A 556 -24.32 14.37 79.35
CA SER A 556 -25.19 13.54 78.52
C SER A 556 -26.66 13.71 78.95
N LYS A 557 -27.55 13.77 77.95
CA LYS A 557 -29.02 13.81 78.21
C LYS A 557 -29.66 12.41 78.35
N ILE A 558 -28.82 11.34 78.41
CA ILE A 558 -29.27 9.96 78.51
C ILE A 558 -29.35 9.59 79.99
N TYR A 559 -30.54 9.30 80.48
CA TYR A 559 -30.82 8.96 81.89
C TYR A 559 -31.77 7.76 81.95
N PRO A 560 -31.67 6.89 83.02
CA PRO A 560 -30.72 6.93 84.15
C PRO A 560 -29.31 6.44 83.73
N GLN A 561 -28.26 7.00 84.34
CA GLN A 561 -26.89 6.53 84.29
C GLN A 561 -26.58 5.79 85.60
N THR A 562 -25.95 4.61 85.51
CA THR A 562 -25.57 3.80 86.67
C THR A 562 -24.06 3.61 86.70
N ILE A 563 -23.46 3.90 87.87
CA ILE A 563 -22.03 3.61 88.09
C ILE A 563 -21.96 2.40 89.03
N ILE A 564 -21.29 1.37 88.61
CA ILE A 564 -21.04 0.22 89.46
C ILE A 564 -19.57 0.23 89.86
N MET A 565 -19.34 0.31 91.18
CA MET A 565 -17.98 0.24 91.72
C MET A 565 -17.79 -1.13 92.32
N ILE A 566 -16.72 -1.81 91.86
CA ILE A 566 -16.36 -3.15 92.31
C ILE A 566 -15.01 -3.05 93.00
N ASP A 567 -14.92 -3.52 94.22
CA ASP A 567 -13.65 -3.67 94.95
C ASP A 567 -13.44 -5.12 95.36
N LEU A 568 -12.20 -5.57 95.29
CA LEU A 568 -11.85 -6.90 95.72
C LEU A 568 -11.22 -6.88 97.09
N ASN A 569 -11.85 -7.50 98.02
CA ASN A 569 -11.34 -7.61 99.39
C ASN A 569 -10.02 -8.42 99.44
N ASN A 570 -9.10 -7.91 100.27
CA ASN A 570 -7.79 -8.58 100.48
C ASN A 570 -6.87 -8.75 99.25
N ILE A 571 -7.04 -7.99 98.20
CA ILE A 571 -6.19 -8.15 96.98
C ILE A 571 -4.74 -7.87 97.28
N LYS A 572 -4.44 -7.02 98.22
CA LYS A 572 -3.08 -6.70 98.69
C LYS A 572 -2.41 -7.95 99.29
N TYR A 573 -3.17 -8.69 100.10
CA TYR A 573 -2.68 -9.92 100.73
C TYR A 573 -2.40 -11.00 99.66
N VAL A 574 -3.25 -11.13 98.64
CA VAL A 574 -3.02 -12.05 97.51
C VAL A 574 -1.79 -11.64 96.70
N ASN A 575 -1.60 -10.38 96.34
CA ASN A 575 -0.47 -9.90 95.59
C ASN A 575 0.86 -10.01 96.37
N ASP A 576 0.81 -9.92 97.70
CA ASP A 576 2.01 -9.95 98.55
C ASP A 576 2.44 -11.43 98.86
N ASN A 577 1.58 -12.37 98.67
CA ASN A 577 1.82 -13.79 99.04
C ASN A 577 1.75 -14.83 97.91
N TYR A 578 1.29 -14.43 96.72
CA TYR A 578 1.21 -15.25 95.48
C TYR A 578 1.70 -14.44 94.25
#